data_1f501b8bbee6abf2a282d17148aceca4
#
_entry.id   1f501b8bbee6abf2a282d17148aceca4
#
_cell.length_a   1.000
_cell.length_b   1.000
_cell.length_c   1.000
_cell.angle_alpha   90.00
_cell.angle_beta   90.00
_cell.angle_gamma   90.00
#
_symmetry.space_group_name_H-M   'P 1'
#
loop_
_entity.id
_entity.type
_entity.pdbx_description
1 polymer ?
#
loop_
_entity_poly.entity_id
_entity_poly.type
_entity_poly.pdbx_seq_one_letter_code
_entity_poly.pdbx_strand_id
1 'polypeptide(L)' 'MHPEDVNPSNFKVEKIIYNKDNFSIAIGEWKEDNSTRFAMRWNEGKTIAGYPNYAGNPMWFQLPKDLTDIIETLKKFKNY' A
#
# COMPACT_ATOMS: atom_id res chain seq x y z
N MET A 1 -8.24 2.72 -11.67
CA MET A 1 -7.35 3.68 -10.96
C MET A 1 -5.92 3.22 -11.10
N HIS A 2 -5.06 4.08 -11.58
CA HIS A 2 -3.62 3.79 -11.66
C HIS A 2 -2.97 4.08 -10.29
N PRO A 3 -2.18 3.16 -9.74
CA PRO A 3 -1.61 3.36 -8.39
C PRO A 3 -0.73 4.61 -8.29
N GLU A 4 -0.02 4.98 -9.34
CA GLU A 4 0.81 6.18 -9.36
C GLU A 4 0.02 7.47 -9.22
N ASP A 5 -1.30 7.43 -9.47
CA ASP A 5 -2.19 8.58 -9.34
C ASP A 5 -2.81 8.69 -7.94
N VAL A 6 -2.50 7.74 -7.06
CA VAL A 6 -3.05 7.72 -5.69
C VAL A 6 -2.09 8.40 -4.74
N ASN A 7 -2.29 9.70 -4.53
CA ASN A 7 -1.41 10.55 -3.75
C ASN A 7 -2.15 11.25 -2.60
N PRO A 8 -2.60 10.50 -1.59
CA PRO A 8 -3.24 11.12 -0.42
C PRO A 8 -2.24 11.96 0.37
N SER A 9 -2.75 12.92 1.14
CA SER A 9 -1.89 13.84 1.90
C SER A 9 -1.09 13.15 3.02
N ASN A 10 -1.53 11.97 3.47
CA ASN A 10 -0.90 11.26 4.59
C ASN A 10 0.19 10.28 4.17
N PHE A 11 0.36 10.00 2.89
CA PHE A 11 1.35 9.05 2.40
C PHE A 11 1.92 9.51 1.06
N LYS A 12 3.24 9.71 1.02
CA LYS A 12 3.93 10.12 -0.21
C LYS A 12 4.55 8.89 -0.86
N VAL A 13 3.98 8.45 -1.99
CA VAL A 13 4.52 7.34 -2.77
C VAL A 13 5.88 7.73 -3.36
N GLU A 14 6.88 6.90 -3.12
CA GLU A 14 8.20 7.04 -3.72
C GLU A 14 8.34 6.13 -4.93
N LYS A 15 7.85 4.89 -4.83
CA LYS A 15 7.96 3.92 -5.90
C LYS A 15 6.85 2.88 -5.81
N ILE A 16 6.28 2.52 -6.95
CA ILE A 16 5.39 1.36 -7.07
C ILE A 16 6.27 0.13 -7.29
N ILE A 17 6.26 -0.82 -6.38
CA ILE A 17 7.12 -2.01 -6.44
C ILE A 17 6.39 -3.26 -6.92
N TYR A 18 5.07 -3.23 -6.94
CA TYR A 18 4.24 -4.32 -7.44
C TYR A 18 2.95 -3.74 -8.01
N ASN A 19 2.53 -4.20 -9.17
CA ASN A 19 1.28 -3.77 -9.78
C ASN A 19 0.79 -4.87 -10.73
N LYS A 20 -0.07 -5.74 -10.23
CA LYS A 20 -0.57 -6.87 -11.00
C LYS A 20 -1.93 -7.31 -10.45
N ASP A 21 -2.83 -7.76 -11.34
CA ASP A 21 -4.12 -8.31 -10.96
C ASP A 21 -4.96 -7.36 -10.09
N ASN A 22 -4.95 -6.07 -10.45
CA ASN A 22 -5.69 -5.03 -9.76
C ASN A 22 -5.15 -4.69 -8.35
N PHE A 23 -3.99 -5.22 -7.98
CA PHE A 23 -3.39 -5.02 -6.67
C PHE A 23 -2.03 -4.35 -6.81
N SER A 24 -1.75 -3.39 -5.94
CA SER A 24 -0.47 -2.67 -5.96
C SER A 24 0.15 -2.59 -4.58
N ILE A 25 1.49 -2.61 -4.57
CA ILE A 25 2.29 -2.37 -3.39
C ILE A 25 3.26 -1.23 -3.72
N ALA A 26 3.36 -0.27 -2.82
CA ALA A 26 4.25 0.86 -2.97
C ALA A 26 5.17 0.98 -1.76
N ILE A 27 6.31 1.63 -1.96
CA ILE A 27 7.15 2.11 -0.87
C ILE A 27 7.05 3.63 -0.86
N GLY A 28 6.94 4.22 0.33
CA GLY A 28 6.81 5.65 0.45
C GLY A 28 6.99 6.15 1.88
N GLU A 29 6.69 7.42 2.08
CA GLU A 29 6.82 8.09 3.37
C GLU A 29 5.45 8.29 4.02
N TRP A 30 5.30 7.76 5.23
CA TRP A 30 4.14 8.03 6.07
C TRP A 30 4.31 9.39 6.72
N LYS A 31 3.43 10.33 6.36
CA LYS A 31 3.61 11.74 6.72
C LYS A 31 3.46 12.04 8.20
N GLU A 32 2.78 11.18 8.92
CA GLU A 32 2.55 11.39 10.34
C GLU A 32 3.84 11.31 11.17
N ASP A 33 4.76 10.42 10.79
CA ASP A 33 6.03 10.26 11.51
C ASP A 33 7.26 10.28 10.60
N ASN A 34 7.07 10.58 9.30
CA ASN A 34 8.13 10.65 8.29
C ASN A 34 8.91 9.34 8.14
N SER A 35 8.31 8.21 8.49
CA SER A 35 8.96 6.91 8.32
C SER A 35 8.71 6.35 6.93
N THR A 36 9.68 5.59 6.42
CA THR A 36 9.52 4.83 5.19
C THR A 36 8.70 3.57 5.49
N ARG A 37 7.64 3.37 4.72
CA ARG A 37 6.74 2.23 4.91
C ARG A 37 6.33 1.65 3.57
N PHE A 38 5.95 0.38 3.61
CA PHE A 38 5.22 -0.24 2.50
C PHE A 38 3.74 0.03 2.67
N ALA A 39 3.04 0.14 1.55
CA ALA A 39 1.60 0.30 1.54
C ALA A 39 1.02 -0.52 0.39
N MET A 40 -0.24 -0.90 0.51
CA MET A 40 -0.91 -1.70 -0.50
C MET A 40 -2.32 -1.21 -0.75
N ARG A 41 -2.87 -1.56 -1.93
CA ARG A 41 -4.24 -1.21 -2.28
C ARG A 41 -4.77 -2.06 -3.42
N TRP A 42 -6.09 -2.18 -3.47
CA TRP A 42 -6.81 -2.62 -4.66
C TRP A 42 -7.13 -1.40 -5.50
N ASN A 43 -6.76 -1.42 -6.77
CA ASN A 43 -6.89 -0.25 -7.65
C ASN A 43 -8.32 -0.02 -8.13
N GLU A 44 -9.11 -1.09 -8.21
CA GLU A 44 -10.52 -1.01 -8.51
C GLU A 44 -11.30 -1.94 -7.57
N GLY A 45 -12.53 -1.59 -7.29
CA GLY A 45 -13.41 -2.36 -6.45
C GLY A 45 -14.85 -2.04 -6.80
N LYS A 46 -15.72 -1.87 -5.80
CA LYS A 46 -17.10 -1.44 -6.01
C LYS A 46 -17.18 -0.03 -6.59
N THR A 47 -16.14 0.77 -6.41
CA THR A 47 -16.01 2.11 -6.93
C THR A 47 -14.70 2.25 -7.70
N ILE A 48 -14.60 3.29 -8.54
CA ILE A 48 -13.38 3.62 -9.29
C ILE A 48 -12.20 3.89 -8.35
N ALA A 49 -12.47 4.42 -7.15
CA ALA A 49 -11.43 4.73 -6.17
C ALA A 49 -10.73 3.48 -5.61
N GLY A 50 -11.32 2.28 -5.81
CA GLY A 50 -10.77 1.05 -5.28
C GLY A 50 -10.83 0.98 -3.76
N TYR A 51 -9.89 0.27 -3.15
CA TYR A 51 -9.84 0.08 -1.70
C TYR A 51 -8.39 0.08 -1.22
N PRO A 52 -8.04 0.77 -0.13
CA PRO A 52 -8.93 1.58 0.70
C PRO A 52 -9.27 2.93 0.08
N ASN A 53 -10.38 3.51 0.53
CA ASN A 53 -10.75 4.86 0.15
C ASN A 53 -11.43 5.57 1.33
N TYR A 54 -11.45 6.90 1.28
CA TYR A 54 -12.13 7.73 2.26
C TYR A 54 -13.04 8.70 1.52
N ALA A 55 -14.34 8.53 1.72
CA ALA A 55 -15.35 9.37 1.04
C ALA A 55 -15.12 9.45 -0.48
N GLY A 56 -14.77 8.32 -1.13
CA GLY A 56 -14.49 8.25 -2.55
C GLY A 56 -13.10 8.69 -2.97
N ASN A 57 -12.27 9.15 -2.05
CA ASN A 57 -10.88 9.52 -2.33
C ASN A 57 -9.97 8.31 -2.13
N PRO A 58 -9.20 7.89 -3.14
CA PRO A 58 -8.34 6.71 -3.01
C PRO A 58 -7.24 6.94 -1.98
N MET A 59 -6.98 5.89 -1.19
CA MET A 59 -5.99 5.91 -0.12
C MET A 59 -5.06 4.71 -0.26
N TRP A 60 -4.00 4.68 0.54
CA TRP A 60 -3.12 3.54 0.69
C TRP A 60 -3.30 2.94 2.08
N PHE A 61 -3.32 1.61 2.15
CA PHE A 61 -3.25 0.90 3.43
C PHE A 61 -1.77 0.75 3.79
N GLN A 62 -1.29 1.57 4.70
CA GLN A 62 0.13 1.54 5.08
C GLN A 62 0.39 0.41 6.08
N LEU A 63 1.56 -0.21 5.94
CA LEU A 63 1.99 -1.32 6.78
C LEU A 63 2.90 -0.84 7.90
N PRO A 64 3.00 -1.61 9.01
CA PRO A 64 3.89 -1.25 10.11
C PRO A 64 5.37 -1.18 9.68
N LYS A 65 6.18 -0.44 10.43
CA LYS A 65 7.61 -0.34 10.20
C LYS A 65 8.32 -1.70 10.25
N ASP A 66 7.79 -2.61 11.06
CA ASP A 66 8.37 -3.94 11.28
C ASP A 66 7.96 -4.96 10.23
N LEU A 67 7.66 -4.48 9.02
CA LEU A 67 7.21 -5.33 7.93
C LEU A 67 8.20 -6.46 7.61
N THR A 68 9.50 -6.22 7.76
CA THR A 68 10.52 -7.24 7.51
C THR A 68 10.31 -8.47 8.40
N ASP A 69 10.02 -8.26 9.68
CA ASP A 69 9.75 -9.34 10.62
C ASP A 69 8.49 -10.09 10.25
N ILE A 70 7.46 -9.37 9.81
CA ILE A 70 6.20 -9.97 9.37
C ILE A 70 6.44 -10.85 8.15
N ILE A 71 7.19 -10.38 7.17
CA ILE A 71 7.51 -11.12 5.95
C ILE A 71 8.33 -12.38 6.28
N GLU A 72 9.34 -12.27 7.14
CA GLU A 72 10.13 -13.42 7.56
C GLU A 72 9.28 -14.49 8.26
N THR A 73 8.33 -14.04 9.09
CA THR A 73 7.39 -14.94 9.75
C THR A 73 6.52 -15.66 8.72
N LEU A 74 5.98 -14.94 7.74
CA LEU A 74 5.15 -15.53 6.69
C LEU A 74 5.92 -16.54 5.84
N LYS A 75 7.19 -16.28 5.55
CA LYS A 75 8.04 -17.22 4.81
C LYS A 75 8.22 -18.53 5.54
N LYS A 76 8.32 -18.51 6.86
CA LYS A 76 8.42 -19.72 7.68
C LYS A 76 7.16 -20.59 7.54
N PHE A 77 5.99 -19.96 7.50
CA PHE A 77 4.73 -20.69 7.29
C PHE A 77 4.60 -21.25 5.89
N LYS A 78 5.13 -20.56 4.89
CA LYS A 78 5.07 -21.00 3.50
C LYS A 78 5.87 -22.28 3.25
N ASN A 79 6.90 -22.55 4.03
CA ASN A 79 7.81 -23.68 3.86
C ASN A 79 7.34 -24.96 4.56
N TYR A 80 6.14 -25.00 5.04
CA TYR A 80 5.54 -26.18 5.62
C TYR A 80 5.27 -27.24 4.54
#